data_c2e9c732d47a2e3cddfd9abf43d7e3af
#
_entry.id   c2e9c732d47a2e3cddfd9abf43d7e3af
#
_cell.length_a   1.000
_cell.length_b   1.000
_cell.length_c   1.000
_cell.angle_alpha   90.00
_cell.angle_beta   90.00
_cell.angle_gamma   90.00
#
_symmetry.space_group_name_H-M   'P 1'
#
loop_
_entity.id
_entity.type
_entity.pdbx_description
1 polymer ?
#
loop_
_entity_poly.entity_id
_entity_poly.type
_entity_poly.pdbx_seq_one_letter_code
_entity_poly.pdbx_strand_id
1 'polypeptide(L)'
;MKHLLSSSAFLIVNKKLAFILGLKTTVYLADLISKEEYFKTNGLLIDRWFFNTAKNIQEDTTLSPHEQRNALKLLKEHNIVETKIQGIPAKTHFRINDNELLKLLSCQKIEQLDVKNFNNLELKKLTTINKNKEIRINNNINIFKDEVFSYDYNNDMLQEFFDYWTEPSKTGKLRYEMQKRGVLVEIKDLV
;
A
#
# COMPACT_ATOMS: atom_id res chain seq x y z
N MET A 1 -20.81 -25.31 21.22
CA MET A 1 -20.52 -24.09 20.44
C MET A 1 -19.04 -23.96 20.02
N LYS A 2 -18.07 -24.13 20.92
CA LYS A 2 -16.64 -24.06 20.55
C LYS A 2 -16.21 -25.10 19.51
N HIS A 3 -16.88 -26.25 19.44
CA HIS A 3 -16.62 -27.31 18.46
C HIS A 3 -16.91 -26.90 17.01
N LEU A 4 -17.86 -25.99 16.78
CA LEU A 4 -18.18 -25.44 15.45
C LEU A 4 -17.09 -24.49 14.92
N LEU A 5 -16.31 -23.87 15.82
CA LEU A 5 -15.17 -23.00 15.47
C LEU A 5 -13.88 -23.79 15.23
N SER A 6 -13.85 -25.10 15.61
CA SER A 6 -12.69 -25.98 15.42
C SER A 6 -12.80 -26.88 14.20
N SER A 7 -13.90 -26.82 13.44
CA SER A 7 -14.07 -27.58 12.21
C SER A 7 -13.35 -26.89 11.03
N SER A 8 -13.11 -27.62 9.99
CA SER A 8 -12.20 -27.44 8.84
C SER A 8 -12.12 -26.10 8.09
N ALA A 9 -12.78 -25.05 8.55
CA ALA A 9 -12.84 -23.76 7.87
C ALA A 9 -12.01 -22.68 8.59
N PHE A 10 -10.72 -22.91 8.77
CA PHE A 10 -9.83 -21.88 9.33
C PHE A 10 -8.52 -21.78 8.56
N LEU A 11 -7.95 -20.57 8.53
CA LEU A 11 -6.64 -20.33 7.98
C LEU A 11 -5.60 -20.30 9.12
N ILE A 12 -4.50 -21.02 8.94
CA ILE A 12 -3.38 -21.01 9.87
C ILE A 12 -2.45 -19.87 9.48
N VAL A 13 -2.43 -18.83 10.31
CA VAL A 13 -1.59 -17.64 10.10
C VAL A 13 -0.32 -17.73 10.95
N ASN A 14 0.84 -17.70 10.32
CA ASN A 14 2.12 -17.67 11.02
C ASN A 14 2.37 -16.27 11.59
N LYS A 15 2.51 -16.18 12.92
CA LYS A 15 2.70 -14.90 13.62
C LYS A 15 3.98 -14.17 13.16
N LYS A 16 5.09 -14.88 12.91
CA LYS A 16 6.35 -14.28 12.45
C LYS A 16 6.18 -13.61 11.08
N LEU A 17 5.53 -14.31 10.15
CA LEU A 17 5.23 -13.75 8.83
C LEU A 17 4.29 -12.55 8.94
N ALA A 18 3.31 -12.57 9.86
CA ALA A 18 2.42 -11.45 10.08
C ALA A 18 3.16 -10.20 10.60
N PHE A 19 4.22 -10.39 11.38
CA PHE A 19 5.09 -9.28 11.79
C PHE A 19 5.94 -8.71 10.63
N ILE A 20 6.42 -9.56 9.73
CA ILE A 20 7.31 -9.14 8.63
C ILE A 20 6.51 -8.56 7.46
N LEU A 21 5.47 -9.25 7.03
CA LEU A 21 4.71 -8.95 5.82
C LEU A 21 3.41 -8.18 6.07
N GLY A 22 3.02 -8.04 7.35
CA GLY A 22 1.72 -7.52 7.74
C GLY A 22 0.61 -8.57 7.69
N LEU A 23 -0.43 -8.37 8.52
CA LEU A 23 -1.49 -9.37 8.71
C LEU A 23 -2.22 -9.72 7.41
N LYS A 24 -2.63 -8.73 6.61
CA LYS A 24 -3.37 -8.94 5.36
C LYS A 24 -2.59 -9.76 4.35
N THR A 25 -1.31 -9.47 4.18
CA THR A 25 -0.42 -10.22 3.28
C THR A 25 -0.22 -11.65 3.76
N THR A 26 -0.11 -11.85 5.07
CA THR A 26 0.07 -13.18 5.65
C THR A 26 -1.21 -14.01 5.56
N VAL A 27 -2.39 -13.41 5.75
CA VAL A 27 -3.68 -14.07 5.52
C VAL A 27 -3.80 -14.50 4.06
N TYR A 28 -3.46 -13.61 3.11
CA TYR A 28 -3.44 -13.94 1.69
C TYR A 28 -2.48 -15.09 1.37
N LEU A 29 -1.27 -15.10 1.94
CA LEU A 29 -0.30 -16.18 1.77
C LEU A 29 -0.79 -17.49 2.39
N ALA A 30 -1.43 -17.43 3.56
CA ALA A 30 -1.98 -18.61 4.22
C ALA A 30 -3.08 -19.29 3.37
N ASP A 31 -3.91 -18.50 2.72
CA ASP A 31 -4.91 -19.02 1.75
C ASP A 31 -4.23 -19.70 0.55
N LEU A 32 -3.21 -19.07 -0.03
CA LEU A 32 -2.46 -19.66 -1.13
C LEU A 32 -1.78 -20.98 -0.74
N ILE A 33 -1.18 -21.07 0.47
CA ILE A 33 -0.57 -22.31 1.00
C ILE A 33 -1.64 -23.40 1.18
N SER A 34 -2.78 -23.05 1.76
CA SER A 34 -3.90 -23.97 1.92
C SER A 34 -4.39 -24.50 0.58
N LYS A 35 -4.45 -23.65 -0.43
CA LYS A 35 -4.85 -24.01 -1.79
C LYS A 35 -3.82 -24.90 -2.48
N GLU A 36 -2.52 -24.58 -2.34
CA GLU A 36 -1.44 -25.46 -2.85
C GLU A 36 -1.53 -26.86 -2.26
N GLU A 37 -1.72 -26.97 -0.95
CA GLU A 37 -1.85 -28.27 -0.28
C GLU A 37 -3.08 -29.05 -0.76
N TYR A 38 -4.20 -28.35 -0.98
CA TYR A 38 -5.39 -28.96 -1.58
C TYR A 38 -5.08 -29.56 -2.98
N PHE A 39 -4.41 -28.80 -3.85
CA PHE A 39 -4.05 -29.27 -5.19
C PHE A 39 -3.06 -30.44 -5.15
N LYS A 40 -2.11 -30.39 -4.21
CA LYS A 40 -1.13 -31.46 -3.97
C LYS A 40 -1.79 -32.74 -3.49
N THR A 41 -2.67 -32.66 -2.50
CA THR A 41 -3.37 -33.83 -1.93
C THR A 41 -4.27 -34.50 -2.95
N ASN A 42 -4.86 -33.71 -3.87
CA ASN A 42 -5.73 -34.26 -4.92
C ASN A 42 -4.97 -34.64 -6.21
N GLY A 43 -3.64 -34.55 -6.24
CA GLY A 43 -2.85 -34.89 -7.42
C GLY A 43 -3.05 -33.95 -8.61
N LEU A 44 -3.53 -32.73 -8.36
CA LEU A 44 -3.84 -31.71 -9.39
C LEU A 44 -2.74 -30.69 -9.57
N LEU A 45 -1.63 -30.80 -8.83
CA LEU A 45 -0.50 -29.88 -8.90
C LEU A 45 0.36 -30.22 -10.12
N ILE A 46 0.51 -29.29 -11.06
CA ILE A 46 1.32 -29.45 -12.28
C ILE A 46 2.53 -28.52 -12.16
N ASP A 47 3.74 -29.08 -12.12
CA ASP A 47 5.02 -28.33 -11.98
C ASP A 47 5.01 -27.32 -10.82
N ARG A 48 4.37 -27.69 -9.71
CA ARG A 48 4.15 -26.82 -8.54
C ARG A 48 3.29 -25.58 -8.81
N TRP A 49 2.53 -25.57 -9.91
CA TRP A 49 1.57 -24.53 -10.22
C TRP A 49 0.15 -24.95 -9.84
N PHE A 50 -0.53 -24.07 -9.15
CA PHE A 50 -1.97 -24.19 -8.86
C PHE A 50 -2.67 -22.90 -9.25
N PHE A 51 -3.97 -22.93 -9.43
CA PHE A 51 -4.73 -21.73 -9.73
C PHE A 51 -5.66 -21.34 -8.56
N ASN A 52 -5.87 -20.04 -8.40
CA ASN A 52 -6.92 -19.51 -7.57
C ASN A 52 -7.53 -18.27 -8.23
N THR A 53 -8.76 -17.92 -7.87
CA THR A 53 -9.45 -16.76 -8.39
C THR A 53 -9.56 -15.68 -7.32
N ALA A 54 -9.58 -14.41 -7.74
CA ALA A 54 -9.75 -13.30 -6.81
C ALA A 54 -11.07 -13.39 -6.03
N LYS A 55 -12.10 -13.97 -6.65
CA LYS A 55 -13.40 -14.21 -6.01
C LYS A 55 -13.27 -15.24 -4.88
N ASN A 56 -12.66 -16.39 -5.13
CA ASN A 56 -12.47 -17.43 -4.11
C ASN A 56 -11.62 -16.89 -2.94
N ILE A 57 -10.53 -16.18 -3.25
CA ILE A 57 -9.68 -15.57 -2.22
C ILE A 57 -10.47 -14.57 -1.38
N GLN A 58 -11.37 -13.81 -1.98
CA GLN A 58 -12.23 -12.89 -1.25
C GLN A 58 -13.25 -13.61 -0.36
N GLU A 59 -13.82 -14.70 -0.84
CA GLU A 59 -14.75 -15.52 -0.07
C GLU A 59 -14.04 -16.19 1.11
N ASP A 60 -12.82 -16.70 0.92
CA ASP A 60 -12.06 -17.42 1.95
C ASP A 60 -11.38 -16.49 2.96
N THR A 61 -10.95 -15.29 2.53
CA THR A 61 -10.13 -14.37 3.35
C THR A 61 -10.80 -13.06 3.70
N THR A 62 -11.93 -12.72 3.08
CA THR A 62 -12.61 -11.40 3.14
C THR A 62 -11.79 -10.24 2.59
N LEU A 63 -10.60 -10.49 2.01
CA LEU A 63 -9.75 -9.46 1.43
C LEU A 63 -10.34 -8.91 0.14
N SER A 64 -10.50 -7.59 0.07
CA SER A 64 -10.95 -6.91 -1.14
C SER A 64 -9.95 -7.09 -2.29
N PRO A 65 -10.37 -6.95 -3.56
CA PRO A 65 -9.47 -7.05 -4.72
C PRO A 65 -8.27 -6.08 -4.69
N HIS A 66 -8.43 -4.93 -4.04
CA HIS A 66 -7.35 -3.97 -3.84
C HIS A 66 -6.31 -4.51 -2.83
N GLU A 67 -6.76 -5.06 -1.72
CA GLU A 67 -5.90 -5.65 -0.69
C GLU A 67 -5.16 -6.88 -1.22
N GLN A 68 -5.83 -7.72 -2.02
CA GLN A 68 -5.21 -8.86 -2.69
C GLN A 68 -4.09 -8.43 -3.63
N ARG A 69 -4.29 -7.37 -4.44
CA ARG A 69 -3.24 -6.84 -5.32
C ARG A 69 -2.03 -6.32 -4.54
N ASN A 70 -2.27 -5.60 -3.44
CA ASN A 70 -1.21 -5.08 -2.59
C ASN A 70 -0.44 -6.22 -1.90
N ALA A 71 -1.15 -7.23 -1.38
CA ALA A 71 -0.55 -8.42 -0.78
C ALA A 71 0.31 -9.18 -1.81
N LEU A 72 -0.23 -9.42 -3.00
CA LEU A 72 0.49 -10.13 -4.05
C LEU A 72 1.73 -9.36 -4.53
N LYS A 73 1.65 -8.03 -4.63
CA LYS A 73 2.79 -7.18 -4.98
C LYS A 73 3.93 -7.36 -3.97
N LEU A 74 3.62 -7.31 -2.68
CA LEU A 74 4.58 -7.47 -1.60
C LEU A 74 5.21 -8.88 -1.58
N LEU A 75 4.42 -9.92 -1.81
CA LEU A 75 4.92 -11.30 -1.91
C LEU A 75 5.85 -11.50 -3.11
N LYS A 76 5.59 -10.83 -4.23
CA LYS A 76 6.48 -10.84 -5.41
C LYS A 76 7.77 -10.08 -5.15
N GLU A 77 7.73 -8.94 -4.47
CA GLU A 77 8.92 -8.15 -4.08
C GLU A 77 9.87 -8.97 -3.20
N HIS A 78 9.31 -9.86 -2.37
CA HIS A 78 10.09 -10.80 -1.56
C HIS A 78 10.39 -12.14 -2.27
N ASN A 79 10.06 -12.28 -3.54
CA ASN A 79 10.23 -13.52 -4.33
C ASN A 79 9.57 -14.77 -3.71
N ILE A 80 8.56 -14.59 -2.86
CA ILE A 80 7.84 -15.68 -2.18
C ILE A 80 6.83 -16.33 -3.14
N VAL A 81 6.18 -15.52 -3.99
CA VAL A 81 5.13 -15.98 -4.89
C VAL A 81 5.43 -15.54 -6.32
N GLU A 82 5.36 -16.50 -7.22
CA GLU A 82 5.36 -16.25 -8.66
C GLU A 82 3.95 -16.43 -9.24
N THR A 83 3.65 -15.72 -10.31
CA THR A 83 2.35 -15.83 -10.99
C THR A 83 2.51 -15.91 -12.48
N LYS A 84 1.64 -16.71 -13.13
CA LYS A 84 1.44 -16.72 -14.58
C LYS A 84 -0.05 -16.72 -14.90
N ILE A 85 -0.40 -16.21 -16.06
CA ILE A 85 -1.77 -16.27 -16.56
C ILE A 85 -1.79 -17.34 -17.65
N GLN A 86 -2.70 -18.32 -17.53
CA GLN A 86 -2.78 -19.45 -18.45
C GLN A 86 -4.22 -19.96 -18.57
N GLY A 87 -4.55 -20.56 -19.72
CA GLY A 87 -5.82 -21.24 -19.99
C GLY A 87 -6.86 -20.37 -20.68
N ILE A 88 -7.94 -21.02 -21.13
CA ILE A 88 -9.13 -20.39 -21.71
C ILE A 88 -10.34 -20.96 -20.95
N PRO A 89 -11.03 -20.16 -20.12
CA PRO A 89 -10.75 -18.77 -19.78
C PRO A 89 -9.46 -18.60 -18.99
N ALA A 90 -8.83 -17.42 -19.14
CA ALA A 90 -7.56 -17.10 -18.49
C ALA A 90 -7.68 -17.12 -16.97
N LYS A 91 -6.83 -17.92 -16.31
CA LYS A 91 -6.75 -18.05 -14.86
C LYS A 91 -5.37 -17.68 -14.36
N THR A 92 -5.32 -17.03 -13.20
CA THR A 92 -4.04 -16.75 -12.54
C THR A 92 -3.57 -18.00 -11.82
N HIS A 93 -2.38 -18.46 -12.20
CA HIS A 93 -1.68 -19.56 -11.56
C HIS A 93 -0.61 -19.00 -10.62
N PHE A 94 -0.43 -19.67 -9.52
CA PHE A 94 0.51 -19.31 -8.47
C PHE A 94 1.51 -20.43 -8.25
N ARG A 95 2.73 -20.07 -7.87
CA ARG A 95 3.77 -20.98 -7.38
C ARG A 95 4.42 -20.34 -6.16
N ILE A 96 4.52 -21.09 -5.07
CA ILE A 96 5.14 -20.63 -3.82
C ILE A 96 6.60 -21.09 -3.80
N ASN A 97 7.50 -20.18 -3.41
CA ASN A 97 8.91 -20.47 -3.25
C ASN A 97 9.23 -20.76 -1.79
N ASP A 98 9.24 -22.05 -1.43
CA ASP A 98 9.51 -22.51 -0.07
C ASP A 98 10.86 -22.03 0.47
N ASN A 99 11.89 -21.96 -0.39
CA ASN A 99 13.22 -21.56 0.01
C ASN A 99 13.25 -20.11 0.48
N GLU A 100 12.60 -19.19 -0.23
CA GLU A 100 12.50 -17.78 0.18
C GLU A 100 11.65 -17.62 1.43
N LEU A 101 10.56 -18.40 1.54
CA LEU A 101 9.73 -18.41 2.74
C LEU A 101 10.53 -18.91 3.96
N LEU A 102 11.30 -19.97 3.82
CA LEU A 102 12.17 -20.51 4.88
C LEU A 102 13.28 -19.51 5.25
N LYS A 103 13.90 -18.83 4.28
CA LYS A 103 14.86 -17.76 4.55
C LYS A 103 14.25 -16.65 5.40
N LEU A 104 13.07 -16.18 5.08
CA LEU A 104 12.37 -15.16 5.89
C LEU A 104 12.10 -15.64 7.32
N LEU A 105 11.78 -16.91 7.49
CA LEU A 105 11.55 -17.49 8.80
C LEU A 105 12.86 -17.74 9.59
N SER A 106 13.99 -18.02 8.90
CA SER A 106 15.28 -18.34 9.49
C SER A 106 16.21 -17.13 9.69
N CYS A 107 16.12 -16.12 8.84
CA CYS A 107 16.98 -14.93 8.88
C CYS A 107 16.74 -13.99 10.06
N GLN A 108 15.74 -14.23 10.87
CA GLN A 108 15.59 -13.53 12.14
C GLN A 108 15.85 -14.50 13.30
N LYS A 109 17.09 -14.52 13.81
CA LYS A 109 17.23 -14.56 15.26
C LYS A 109 16.31 -13.48 15.80
N ILE A 110 15.20 -13.89 16.38
CA ILE A 110 14.36 -12.99 17.17
C ILE A 110 15.20 -12.70 18.42
N GLU A 111 16.11 -11.74 18.33
CA GLU A 111 16.32 -10.87 19.45
C GLU A 111 14.92 -10.30 19.73
N GLN A 112 14.47 -10.49 20.93
CA GLN A 112 13.19 -10.01 21.46
C GLN A 112 12.94 -8.63 20.85
N LEU A 113 12.08 -8.57 19.81
CA LEU A 113 11.63 -7.32 19.25
C LEU A 113 10.82 -6.67 20.35
N ASP A 114 11.53 -5.86 21.16
CA ASP A 114 10.91 -4.90 22.03
C ASP A 114 9.79 -4.23 21.26
N VAL A 115 8.60 -4.29 21.83
CA VAL A 115 7.39 -3.62 21.30
C VAL A 115 7.66 -2.13 21.00
N LYS A 116 8.72 -1.56 21.57
CA LYS A 116 9.26 -0.21 21.29
C LYS A 116 9.78 -0.02 19.86
N ASN A 117 10.27 -1.05 19.17
CA ASN A 117 10.78 -0.92 17.80
C ASN A 117 9.68 -0.94 16.72
N PHE A 118 8.52 -1.49 17.02
CA PHE A 118 7.39 -1.50 16.08
C PHE A 118 6.82 -0.10 15.86
N ASN A 119 6.71 0.68 16.94
CA ASN A 119 6.29 2.09 16.86
C ASN A 119 7.29 2.96 16.09
N ASN A 120 8.59 2.61 16.10
CA ASN A 120 9.62 3.40 15.43
C ASN A 120 9.71 3.16 13.92
N LEU A 121 9.34 1.98 13.41
CA LEU A 121 9.36 1.70 11.96
C LEU A 121 8.12 2.27 11.25
N GLU A 122 6.96 2.20 11.88
CA GLU A 122 5.76 2.89 11.38
C GLU A 122 5.87 4.42 11.55
N LEU A 123 6.39 4.89 12.68
CA LEU A 123 6.68 6.31 12.89
C LEU A 123 7.73 6.84 11.90
N LYS A 124 8.79 6.09 11.58
CA LYS A 124 9.76 6.49 10.55
C LYS A 124 9.13 6.52 9.14
N LYS A 125 8.27 5.58 8.80
CA LYS A 125 7.53 5.63 7.52
C LYS A 125 6.54 6.79 7.49
N LEU A 126 5.80 7.04 8.56
CA LEU A 126 4.86 8.15 8.67
C LEU A 126 5.59 9.50 8.69
N THR A 127 6.72 9.62 9.40
CA THR A 127 7.53 10.84 9.40
C THR A 127 8.21 11.10 8.06
N THR A 128 8.63 10.05 7.33
CA THR A 128 9.19 10.20 5.98
C THR A 128 8.11 10.60 4.98
N ILE A 129 6.90 10.05 5.07
CA ILE A 129 5.76 10.44 4.23
C ILE A 129 5.35 11.88 4.54
N ASN A 130 5.30 12.27 5.81
CA ASN A 130 4.98 13.63 6.21
C ASN A 130 6.06 14.63 5.79
N LYS A 131 7.35 14.32 5.99
CA LYS A 131 8.45 15.16 5.49
C LYS A 131 8.41 15.33 3.97
N ASN A 132 8.17 14.27 3.21
CA ASN A 132 8.06 14.36 1.76
C ASN A 132 6.83 15.17 1.33
N LYS A 133 5.75 15.12 2.09
CA LYS A 133 4.56 15.93 1.84
C LYS A 133 4.81 17.41 2.17
N GLU A 134 5.46 17.69 3.29
CA GLU A 134 5.87 19.06 3.67
C GLU A 134 6.86 19.66 2.67
N ILE A 135 7.86 18.89 2.21
CA ILE A 135 8.82 19.33 1.19
C ILE A 135 8.10 19.65 -0.12
N ARG A 136 7.11 18.82 -0.55
CA ARG A 136 6.32 19.10 -1.75
C ARG A 136 5.45 20.34 -1.61
N ILE A 137 4.81 20.53 -0.47
CA ILE A 137 3.99 21.72 -0.19
C ILE A 137 4.88 22.96 -0.23
N ASN A 138 6.02 22.94 0.45
CA ASN A 138 6.95 24.07 0.49
C ASN A 138 7.52 24.40 -0.90
N ASN A 139 7.86 23.38 -1.72
CA ASN A 139 8.31 23.61 -3.08
C ASN A 139 7.21 24.23 -3.96
N ASN A 140 5.97 23.76 -3.81
CA ASN A 140 4.84 24.32 -4.56
C ASN A 140 4.52 25.77 -4.14
N ILE A 141 4.62 26.09 -2.85
CA ILE A 141 4.46 27.47 -2.36
C ILE A 141 5.54 28.39 -2.92
N ASN A 142 6.79 27.93 -2.97
CA ASN A 142 7.89 28.74 -3.52
C ASN A 142 7.70 29.00 -5.02
N ILE A 143 7.30 27.98 -5.79
CA ILE A 143 6.99 28.14 -7.22
C ILE A 143 5.85 29.14 -7.40
N PHE A 144 4.78 29.03 -6.61
CA PHE A 144 3.65 29.96 -6.65
C PHE A 144 4.06 31.38 -6.24
N LYS A 145 4.95 31.54 -5.26
CA LYS A 145 5.51 32.83 -4.87
C LYS A 145 6.28 33.47 -6.00
N ASP A 146 7.22 32.73 -6.61
CA ASP A 146 8.03 33.22 -7.70
C ASP A 146 7.17 33.65 -8.90
N GLU A 147 6.07 32.94 -9.14
CA GLU A 147 5.12 33.26 -10.20
C GLU A 147 4.32 34.52 -9.89
N VAL A 148 3.77 34.68 -8.68
CA VAL A 148 3.03 35.88 -8.24
C VAL A 148 3.92 37.12 -8.30
N PHE A 149 5.15 37.05 -7.79
CA PHE A 149 6.07 38.19 -7.76
C PHE A 149 6.80 38.44 -9.09
N SER A 150 6.55 37.63 -10.12
CA SER A 150 7.02 37.89 -11.49
C SER A 150 6.20 38.94 -12.24
N TYR A 151 5.03 39.29 -11.73
CA TYR A 151 4.15 40.30 -12.32
C TYR A 151 4.56 41.71 -11.87
N ASP A 152 4.41 42.70 -12.78
CA ASP A 152 4.80 44.10 -12.56
C ASP A 152 3.65 44.89 -11.91
N TYR A 153 3.37 44.55 -10.63
CA TYR A 153 2.39 45.23 -9.79
C TYR A 153 3.01 45.74 -8.50
N ASN A 154 2.25 46.54 -7.74
CA ASN A 154 2.70 47.02 -6.43
C ASN A 154 2.96 45.82 -5.49
N ASN A 155 4.15 45.82 -4.86
CA ASN A 155 4.58 44.75 -3.97
C ASN A 155 3.60 44.50 -2.80
N ASP A 156 2.95 45.52 -2.27
CA ASP A 156 1.97 45.37 -1.19
C ASP A 156 0.74 44.59 -1.68
N MET A 157 0.26 44.88 -2.91
CA MET A 157 -0.86 44.16 -3.54
C MET A 157 -0.47 42.70 -3.83
N LEU A 158 0.73 42.44 -4.34
CA LEU A 158 1.21 41.08 -4.60
C LEU A 158 1.36 40.29 -3.30
N GLN A 159 1.78 40.94 -2.23
CA GLN A 159 1.88 40.30 -0.90
C GLN A 159 0.50 39.94 -0.34
N GLU A 160 -0.46 40.86 -0.38
CA GLU A 160 -1.84 40.59 0.06
C GLU A 160 -2.48 39.46 -0.74
N PHE A 161 -2.27 39.43 -2.06
CA PHE A 161 -2.72 38.37 -2.92
C PHE A 161 -2.08 37.03 -2.55
N PHE A 162 -0.77 37.01 -2.37
CA PHE A 162 -0.04 35.79 -1.99
C PHE A 162 -0.52 35.26 -0.63
N ASP A 163 -0.68 36.11 0.36
CA ASP A 163 -1.12 35.76 1.70
C ASP A 163 -2.55 35.17 1.67
N TYR A 164 -3.47 35.79 0.94
CA TYR A 164 -4.84 35.29 0.76
C TYR A 164 -4.85 33.87 0.17
N TRP A 165 -4.09 33.62 -0.87
CA TRP A 165 -4.10 32.37 -1.59
C TRP A 165 -3.30 31.25 -0.89
N THR A 166 -2.37 31.61 -0.01
CA THR A 166 -1.62 30.66 0.80
C THR A 166 -2.27 30.35 2.15
N GLU A 167 -3.40 30.99 2.49
CA GLU A 167 -4.15 30.63 3.68
C GLU A 167 -4.71 29.19 3.63
N PRO A 168 -4.58 28.42 4.74
CA PRO A 168 -5.16 27.10 4.81
C PRO A 168 -6.69 27.15 4.89
N SER A 169 -7.37 26.36 4.08
CA SER A 169 -8.80 26.16 4.16
C SER A 169 -9.17 25.31 5.38
N LYS A 170 -10.48 25.23 5.70
CA LYS A 170 -11.02 24.36 6.75
C LYS A 170 -10.63 22.87 6.60
N THR A 171 -10.24 22.47 5.40
CA THR A 171 -9.77 21.09 5.09
C THR A 171 -8.25 20.92 5.17
N GLY A 172 -7.51 21.99 5.57
CA GLY A 172 -6.05 21.98 5.67
C GLY A 172 -5.30 22.07 4.33
N LYS A 173 -6.01 22.27 3.20
CA LYS A 173 -5.40 22.57 1.90
C LYS A 173 -5.29 24.07 1.71
N LEU A 174 -4.24 24.51 1.03
CA LEU A 174 -4.06 25.90 0.68
C LEU A 174 -5.09 26.32 -0.40
N ARG A 175 -5.55 27.56 -0.36
CA ARG A 175 -6.62 28.01 -1.29
C ARG A 175 -6.22 27.85 -2.76
N TYR A 176 -4.97 28.17 -3.14
CA TYR A 176 -4.51 28.02 -4.51
C TYR A 176 -4.50 26.57 -5.02
N GLU A 177 -4.34 25.59 -4.13
CA GLU A 177 -4.42 24.16 -4.49
C GLU A 177 -5.85 23.68 -4.76
N MET A 178 -6.85 24.41 -4.25
CA MET A 178 -8.26 24.06 -4.43
C MET A 178 -8.81 24.56 -5.76
N GLN A 179 -8.25 25.62 -6.31
CA GLN A 179 -8.61 26.13 -7.64
C GLN A 179 -7.75 25.47 -8.72
N LYS A 180 -8.25 24.40 -9.27
CA LYS A 180 -7.65 23.77 -10.46
C LYS A 180 -7.76 24.73 -11.65
N ARG A 181 -6.69 25.43 -12.02
CA ARG A 181 -6.47 26.13 -13.29
C ARG A 181 -6.88 27.60 -13.42
N GLY A 182 -7.10 28.37 -12.38
CA GLY A 182 -7.62 29.73 -12.56
C GLY A 182 -6.90 30.86 -11.87
N VAL A 183 -6.01 30.57 -10.91
CA VAL A 183 -5.41 31.62 -10.04
C VAL A 183 -4.62 32.69 -10.81
N LEU A 184 -3.96 32.29 -11.89
CA LEU A 184 -3.17 33.21 -12.72
C LEU A 184 -4.02 34.04 -13.73
N VAL A 185 -5.24 33.61 -14.01
CA VAL A 185 -6.16 34.35 -14.89
C VAL A 185 -6.76 35.53 -14.12
N GLU A 186 -7.02 35.38 -12.83
CA GLU A 186 -7.58 36.46 -11.99
C GLU A 186 -6.63 37.63 -11.75
N ILE A 187 -5.31 37.39 -11.77
CA ILE A 187 -4.33 38.51 -11.70
C ILE A 187 -4.39 39.38 -12.95
N LYS A 188 -4.69 38.80 -14.12
CA LYS A 188 -4.81 39.53 -15.39
C LYS A 188 -6.13 40.26 -15.54
N ASP A 189 -7.18 39.82 -14.83
CA ASP A 189 -8.52 40.39 -14.89
C ASP A 189 -8.76 41.47 -13.80
N LEU A 190 -7.77 41.72 -12.93
CA LEU A 190 -7.82 42.72 -11.86
C LEU A 190 -7.21 44.09 -12.28
N VAL A 191 -6.94 44.32 -13.58
CA VAL A 191 -6.39 45.57 -14.13
C VAL A 191 -7.42 46.31 -14.96
#